data_e1e87f03e7a2b22acacc3423e3e6345c
#
_entry.id   e1e87f03e7a2b22acacc3423e3e6345c
#
_cell.length_a   1.000
_cell.length_b   1.000
_cell.length_c   1.000
_cell.angle_alpha   90.00
_cell.angle_beta   90.00
_cell.angle_gamma   90.00
#
_symmetry.space_group_name_H-M   'P 1'
#
loop_
_entity.id
_entity.type
_entity.pdbx_description
1 polymer ?
#
loop_
_entity_poly.entity_id
_entity_poly.type
_entity_poly.pdbx_seq_one_letter_code
_entity_poly.pdbx_strand_id
1 'polypeptide(L)'
;MDPEKTAPFELGRGEDACLLLHGFTGSPWDVRPLGEALAARGLYVRAPQLPGHGSTPEALLSVSHRDWERAAAQALLSLRGYRRIFVAGLSMGALLSLRLAADYPEQVHGLALVAPALRFQGPHMWLLKRLRRHGLLERVKPWVFKTGTDVSDPAVLAEAPILPAFPSARLQDLWELQDIAMSVLPRVRCPALVAVAEQDHVVDPTCGPVLVRGLTAAPHVRFISLSTGFHIIPRDKGGPLLASEVGSFFARLQGTQAAPVDEEPSAPACSGSR
;
A
#
# COMPACT_ATOMS: atom_id res chain seq x y z
N MET A 1 -0.03 11.54 19.42
CA MET A 1 -1.28 11.09 18.72
C MET A 1 -2.12 10.33 19.72
N ASP A 2 -3.43 10.22 19.51
CA ASP A 2 -4.33 9.40 20.35
C ASP A 2 -4.04 7.90 20.08
N PRO A 3 -3.57 7.14 21.10
CA PRO A 3 -3.20 5.74 20.90
C PRO A 3 -4.35 4.81 20.49
N GLU A 4 -5.58 5.10 20.94
CA GLU A 4 -6.75 4.29 20.60
C GLU A 4 -7.14 4.47 19.13
N LYS A 5 -7.08 5.71 18.63
CA LYS A 5 -7.35 6.00 17.22
C LYS A 5 -6.28 5.42 16.28
N THR A 6 -5.03 5.40 16.71
CA THR A 6 -3.89 4.99 15.88
C THR A 6 -3.54 3.50 16.01
N ALA A 7 -4.20 2.76 16.89
CA ALA A 7 -3.95 1.35 17.15
C ALA A 7 -4.05 0.48 15.88
N PRO A 8 -3.26 -0.60 15.79
CA PRO A 8 -3.46 -1.62 14.79
C PRO A 8 -4.84 -2.25 14.94
N PHE A 9 -5.37 -2.82 13.85
CA PHE A 9 -6.65 -3.50 13.91
C PHE A 9 -6.70 -4.76 13.07
N GLU A 10 -7.61 -5.64 13.45
CA GLU A 10 -7.99 -6.84 12.71
C GLU A 10 -9.52 -6.86 12.60
N LEU A 11 -10.05 -7.14 11.41
CA LEU A 11 -11.48 -7.12 11.11
C LEU A 11 -11.86 -8.33 10.25
N GLY A 12 -13.14 -8.73 10.37
CA GLY A 12 -13.69 -9.78 9.53
C GLY A 12 -13.25 -11.19 9.91
N ARG A 13 -13.80 -12.16 9.19
CA ARG A 13 -13.52 -13.60 9.36
C ARG A 13 -13.72 -14.27 8.02
N GLY A 14 -12.70 -14.35 7.21
CA GLY A 14 -12.75 -14.95 5.88
C GLY A 14 -11.67 -16.00 5.69
N GLU A 15 -11.81 -16.81 4.63
CA GLU A 15 -10.74 -17.74 4.19
C GLU A 15 -9.61 -17.01 3.45
N ASP A 16 -9.92 -15.85 2.88
CA ASP A 16 -8.96 -14.98 2.22
C ASP A 16 -8.68 -13.76 3.10
N ALA A 17 -7.45 -13.26 3.06
CA ALA A 17 -7.01 -12.14 3.90
C ALA A 17 -6.56 -10.93 3.06
N CYS A 18 -6.62 -9.74 3.68
CA CYS A 18 -6.02 -8.52 3.17
C CYS A 18 -5.09 -7.90 4.22
N LEU A 19 -3.81 -7.76 3.86
CA LEU A 19 -2.88 -6.89 4.60
C LEU A 19 -3.06 -5.45 4.13
N LEU A 20 -3.28 -4.53 5.07
CA LEU A 20 -3.56 -3.13 4.80
C LEU A 20 -2.49 -2.23 5.42
N LEU A 21 -1.70 -1.51 4.59
CA LEU A 21 -0.55 -0.72 5.01
C LEU A 21 -0.83 0.77 4.87
N HIS A 22 -0.66 1.51 5.96
CA HIS A 22 -0.84 2.97 6.01
C HIS A 22 0.36 3.75 5.45
N GLY A 23 0.17 5.06 5.26
CA GLY A 23 1.17 5.99 4.75
C GLY A 23 2.19 6.48 5.78
N PHE A 24 3.22 7.19 5.31
CA PHE A 24 4.22 7.84 6.16
C PHE A 24 3.57 8.94 7.01
N THR A 25 3.98 9.04 8.27
CA THR A 25 3.39 9.89 9.32
C THR A 25 1.92 9.65 9.63
N GLY A 26 1.31 8.68 8.96
CA GLY A 26 -0.05 8.21 9.21
C GLY A 26 -0.12 7.10 10.24
N SER A 27 -1.25 6.40 10.25
CA SER A 27 -1.51 5.26 11.13
C SER A 27 -2.57 4.35 10.53
N PRO A 28 -2.89 3.21 11.14
CA PRO A 28 -4.01 2.36 10.72
C PRO A 28 -5.35 3.10 10.60
N TRP A 29 -5.53 4.21 11.32
CA TRP A 29 -6.69 5.08 11.20
C TRP A 29 -6.95 5.51 9.75
N ASP A 30 -5.93 5.87 8.98
CA ASP A 30 -6.06 6.38 7.62
C ASP A 30 -6.71 5.39 6.67
N VAL A 31 -6.48 4.10 6.90
CA VAL A 31 -6.93 3.00 6.03
C VAL A 31 -8.11 2.21 6.59
N ARG A 32 -8.58 2.54 7.81
CA ARG A 32 -9.65 1.81 8.48
C ARG A 32 -10.95 1.73 7.66
N PRO A 33 -11.48 2.80 7.01
CA PRO A 33 -12.72 2.69 6.22
C PRO A 33 -12.61 1.70 5.06
N LEU A 34 -11.43 1.65 4.41
CA LEU A 34 -11.16 0.62 3.39
C LEU A 34 -11.15 -0.78 4.02
N GLY A 35 -10.52 -0.93 5.20
CA GLY A 35 -10.50 -2.19 5.94
C GLY A 35 -11.89 -2.68 6.31
N GLU A 36 -12.75 -1.80 6.80
CA GLU A 36 -14.15 -2.11 7.16
C GLU A 36 -14.96 -2.56 5.93
N ALA A 37 -14.80 -1.86 4.81
CA ALA A 37 -15.47 -2.20 3.56
C ALA A 37 -15.01 -3.57 2.99
N LEU A 38 -13.74 -3.91 3.13
CA LEU A 38 -13.19 -5.20 2.71
C LEU A 38 -13.64 -6.33 3.65
N ALA A 39 -13.67 -6.09 4.95
CA ALA A 39 -14.16 -7.03 5.95
C ALA A 39 -15.66 -7.33 5.75
N ALA A 40 -16.47 -6.31 5.44
CA ALA A 40 -17.88 -6.47 5.10
C ALA A 40 -18.11 -7.33 3.83
N ARG A 41 -17.10 -7.47 2.99
CA ARG A 41 -17.11 -8.35 1.79
C ARG A 41 -16.53 -9.75 2.06
N GLY A 42 -16.32 -10.11 3.34
CA GLY A 42 -15.90 -11.44 3.73
C GLY A 42 -14.39 -11.68 3.74
N LEU A 43 -13.58 -10.63 3.72
CA LEU A 43 -12.13 -10.75 3.91
C LEU A 43 -11.78 -10.66 5.40
N TYR A 44 -10.78 -11.43 5.84
CA TYR A 44 -10.05 -11.08 7.05
C TYR A 44 -9.08 -9.94 6.71
N VAL A 45 -9.12 -8.86 7.47
CA VAL A 45 -8.28 -7.68 7.25
C VAL A 45 -7.37 -7.46 8.43
N ARG A 46 -6.07 -7.30 8.18
CA ARG A 46 -5.06 -6.94 9.17
C ARG A 46 -4.37 -5.65 8.77
N ALA A 47 -4.42 -4.63 9.65
CA ALA A 47 -3.72 -3.36 9.48
C ALA A 47 -2.75 -3.14 10.64
N PRO A 48 -1.45 -3.43 10.47
CA PRO A 48 -0.45 -3.19 11.49
C PRO A 48 -0.13 -1.70 11.61
N GLN A 49 0.27 -1.27 12.79
CA GLN A 49 0.96 0.00 12.99
C GLN A 49 2.44 -0.19 12.62
N LEU A 50 2.93 0.58 11.65
CA LEU A 50 4.33 0.52 11.23
C LEU A 50 5.25 1.14 12.29
N PRO A 51 6.48 0.64 12.48
CA PRO A 51 7.42 1.16 13.47
C PRO A 51 7.60 2.68 13.40
N GLY A 52 7.61 3.33 14.57
CA GLY A 52 7.77 4.79 14.71
C GLY A 52 6.52 5.62 14.39
N HIS A 53 5.43 5.00 13.94
CA HIS A 53 4.19 5.68 13.59
C HIS A 53 3.16 5.64 14.74
N GLY A 54 2.14 6.49 14.63
CA GLY A 54 0.97 6.47 15.53
C GLY A 54 1.23 6.96 16.96
N SER A 55 2.40 7.48 17.29
CA SER A 55 2.78 7.94 18.64
C SER A 55 3.35 9.37 18.63
N THR A 56 4.65 9.54 18.84
CA THR A 56 5.32 10.84 18.88
C THR A 56 6.29 11.02 17.70
N PRO A 57 6.63 12.28 17.35
CA PRO A 57 7.64 12.54 16.31
C PRO A 57 8.99 11.88 16.58
N GLU A 58 9.40 11.80 17.85
CA GLU A 58 10.68 11.24 18.29
C GLU A 58 10.76 9.73 18.03
N ALA A 59 9.63 9.03 18.03
CA ALA A 59 9.59 7.58 17.74
C ALA A 59 10.13 7.27 16.32
N LEU A 60 10.05 8.23 15.39
CA LEU A 60 10.64 8.10 14.06
C LEU A 60 12.17 8.27 14.03
N LEU A 61 12.82 8.74 15.09
CA LEU A 61 14.29 8.90 15.12
C LEU A 61 15.02 7.56 15.09
N SER A 62 14.45 6.53 15.72
CA SER A 62 15.08 5.21 15.92
C SER A 62 14.73 4.18 14.85
N VAL A 63 13.97 4.55 13.82
CA VAL A 63 13.51 3.64 12.76
C VAL A 63 14.00 4.09 11.38
N SER A 64 14.00 3.16 10.43
CA SER A 64 14.37 3.38 9.03
C SER A 64 13.38 2.67 8.09
N HIS A 65 13.52 2.87 6.78
CA HIS A 65 12.74 2.13 5.79
C HIS A 65 12.88 0.60 5.94
N ARG A 66 14.06 0.11 6.39
CA ARG A 66 14.30 -1.33 6.62
C ARG A 66 13.45 -1.89 7.74
N ASP A 67 13.15 -1.08 8.76
CA ASP A 67 12.26 -1.50 9.85
C ASP A 67 10.81 -1.56 9.37
N TRP A 68 10.40 -0.63 8.50
CA TRP A 68 9.06 -0.66 7.87
C TRP A 68 8.92 -1.87 6.92
N GLU A 69 9.93 -2.14 6.07
CA GLU A 69 9.95 -3.32 5.19
C GLU A 69 9.87 -4.61 6.01
N ARG A 70 10.66 -4.72 7.08
CA ARG A 70 10.65 -5.90 7.98
C ARG A 70 9.28 -6.09 8.64
N ALA A 71 8.69 -5.03 9.19
CA ALA A 71 7.39 -5.08 9.84
C ALA A 71 6.27 -5.47 8.84
N ALA A 72 6.29 -4.91 7.64
CA ALA A 72 5.35 -5.27 6.58
C ALA A 72 5.50 -6.73 6.15
N ALA A 73 6.74 -7.22 6.00
CA ALA A 73 7.01 -8.62 5.68
C ALA A 73 6.54 -9.58 6.80
N GLN A 74 6.81 -9.24 8.06
CA GLN A 74 6.33 -10.03 9.20
C GLN A 74 4.80 -10.09 9.24
N ALA A 75 4.12 -8.97 8.98
CA ALA A 75 2.67 -8.92 8.92
C ALA A 75 2.12 -9.77 7.75
N LEU A 76 2.73 -9.75 6.57
CA LEU A 76 2.38 -10.62 5.45
C LEU A 76 2.55 -12.09 5.83
N LEU A 77 3.70 -12.45 6.39
CA LEU A 77 4.05 -13.82 6.75
C LEU A 77 3.12 -14.40 7.83
N SER A 78 2.56 -13.56 8.71
CA SER A 78 1.58 -14.00 9.69
C SER A 78 0.23 -14.42 9.08
N LEU A 79 -0.02 -14.08 7.83
CA LEU A 79 -1.24 -14.43 7.08
C LEU A 79 -1.11 -15.70 6.24
N ARG A 80 0.00 -16.44 6.31
CA ARG A 80 0.28 -17.63 5.47
C ARG A 80 -0.77 -18.73 5.55
N GLY A 81 -1.57 -18.77 6.60
CA GLY A 81 -2.65 -19.76 6.76
C GLY A 81 -3.92 -19.46 5.95
N TYR A 82 -4.02 -18.28 5.36
CA TYR A 82 -5.16 -17.92 4.53
C TYR A 82 -5.00 -18.44 3.10
N ARG A 83 -6.13 -18.80 2.48
CA ARG A 83 -6.16 -19.36 1.11
C ARG A 83 -5.56 -18.40 0.08
N ARG A 84 -5.90 -17.12 0.17
CA ARG A 84 -5.33 -16.04 -0.64
C ARG A 84 -5.01 -14.85 0.24
N ILE A 85 -3.94 -14.16 -0.10
CA ILE A 85 -3.55 -12.92 0.60
C ILE A 85 -3.51 -11.80 -0.43
N PHE A 86 -4.33 -10.79 -0.22
CA PHE A 86 -4.29 -9.53 -0.94
C PHE A 86 -3.50 -8.52 -0.11
N VAL A 87 -2.84 -7.57 -0.77
CA VAL A 87 -2.15 -6.48 -0.09
C VAL A 87 -2.67 -5.16 -0.63
N ALA A 88 -3.11 -4.28 0.26
CA ALA A 88 -3.49 -2.92 -0.11
C ALA A 88 -2.65 -1.92 0.68
N GLY A 89 -2.18 -0.87 0.03
CA GLY A 89 -1.33 0.12 0.68
C GLY A 89 -1.62 1.54 0.23
N LEU A 90 -1.60 2.46 1.20
CA LEU A 90 -1.74 3.90 0.99
C LEU A 90 -0.36 4.56 0.97
N SER A 91 -0.05 5.37 -0.05
CA SER A 91 1.14 6.22 -0.10
C SER A 91 2.44 5.42 0.05
N MET A 92 3.20 5.60 1.15
CA MET A 92 4.35 4.76 1.51
C MET A 92 3.94 3.28 1.63
N GLY A 93 2.76 2.99 2.17
CA GLY A 93 2.23 1.64 2.24
C GLY A 93 2.10 0.97 0.87
N ALA A 94 1.82 1.73 -0.19
CA ALA A 94 1.81 1.22 -1.56
C ALA A 94 3.22 0.84 -2.06
N LEU A 95 4.25 1.59 -1.67
CA LEU A 95 5.65 1.24 -1.98
C LEU A 95 6.06 -0.07 -1.29
N LEU A 96 5.71 -0.21 -0.02
CA LEU A 96 5.92 -1.46 0.73
C LEU A 96 5.15 -2.63 0.11
N SER A 97 3.92 -2.41 -0.34
CA SER A 97 3.10 -3.42 -1.02
C SER A 97 3.74 -3.93 -2.31
N LEU A 98 4.32 -3.04 -3.12
CA LEU A 98 5.10 -3.41 -4.31
C LEU A 98 6.30 -4.28 -3.96
N ARG A 99 7.03 -3.89 -2.91
CA ARG A 99 8.17 -4.66 -2.42
C ARG A 99 7.76 -6.06 -1.97
N LEU A 100 6.68 -6.17 -1.18
CA LEU A 100 6.14 -7.45 -0.75
C LEU A 100 5.74 -8.35 -1.92
N ALA A 101 5.04 -7.82 -2.92
CA ALA A 101 4.62 -8.60 -4.08
C ALA A 101 5.79 -9.10 -4.94
N ALA A 102 6.88 -8.32 -5.01
CA ALA A 102 8.07 -8.71 -5.74
C ALA A 102 8.93 -9.76 -5.00
N ASP A 103 8.96 -9.69 -3.66
CA ASP A 103 9.78 -10.60 -2.84
C ASP A 103 9.02 -11.86 -2.40
N TYR A 104 7.68 -11.81 -2.38
CA TYR A 104 6.81 -12.94 -2.00
C TYR A 104 5.74 -13.22 -3.07
N PRO A 105 6.12 -13.48 -4.33
CA PRO A 105 5.19 -13.59 -5.45
C PRO A 105 4.18 -14.73 -5.29
N GLU A 106 4.54 -15.80 -4.57
CA GLU A 106 3.65 -16.94 -4.31
C GLU A 106 2.65 -16.69 -3.17
N GLN A 107 2.82 -15.59 -2.41
CA GLN A 107 1.95 -15.26 -1.28
C GLN A 107 1.00 -14.11 -1.58
N VAL A 108 1.41 -13.18 -2.45
CA VAL A 108 0.61 -12.01 -2.79
C VAL A 108 -0.22 -12.29 -4.05
N HIS A 109 -1.53 -12.46 -3.86
CA HIS A 109 -2.47 -12.84 -4.91
C HIS A 109 -3.09 -11.65 -5.66
N GLY A 110 -2.93 -10.45 -5.13
CA GLY A 110 -3.37 -9.20 -5.77
C GLY A 110 -3.01 -7.97 -4.95
N LEU A 111 -2.86 -6.84 -5.63
CA LEU A 111 -2.46 -5.55 -5.06
C LEU A 111 -3.52 -4.48 -5.24
N ALA A 112 -3.67 -3.60 -4.24
CA ALA A 112 -4.32 -2.31 -4.39
C ALA A 112 -3.36 -1.19 -3.95
N LEU A 113 -2.90 -0.40 -4.88
CA LEU A 113 -1.91 0.67 -4.69
C LEU A 113 -2.65 2.02 -4.69
N VAL A 114 -2.85 2.60 -3.51
CA VAL A 114 -3.64 3.82 -3.29
C VAL A 114 -2.71 5.00 -3.10
N ALA A 115 -2.85 6.05 -3.91
CA ALA A 115 -2.02 7.26 -3.89
C ALA A 115 -0.51 6.95 -3.74
N PRO A 116 0.08 6.08 -4.59
CA PRO A 116 1.41 5.52 -4.41
C PRO A 116 2.50 6.59 -4.45
N ALA A 117 3.30 6.71 -3.38
CA ALA A 117 4.26 7.79 -3.17
C ALA A 117 5.56 7.66 -3.99
N LEU A 118 5.48 7.34 -5.28
CA LEU A 118 6.66 7.23 -6.16
C LEU A 118 7.35 8.57 -6.41
N ARG A 119 6.60 9.67 -6.38
CA ARG A 119 7.11 11.02 -6.53
C ARG A 119 6.24 12.00 -5.75
N PHE A 120 6.88 12.85 -4.96
CA PHE A 120 6.20 13.93 -4.25
C PHE A 120 5.89 15.10 -5.18
N GLN A 121 4.82 15.85 -4.86
CA GLN A 121 4.42 17.07 -5.55
C GLN A 121 5.48 18.18 -5.38
N GLY A 122 5.64 18.95 -6.45
CA GLY A 122 6.42 20.18 -6.49
C GLY A 122 7.91 20.01 -6.87
N PRO A 123 8.45 20.99 -7.61
CA PRO A 123 9.81 20.93 -8.13
C PRO A 123 10.88 20.98 -7.03
N HIS A 124 10.58 21.60 -5.89
CA HIS A 124 11.48 21.68 -4.74
C HIS A 124 11.77 20.29 -4.16
N MET A 125 10.79 19.37 -4.15
CA MET A 125 11.00 18.01 -3.66
C MET A 125 11.94 17.20 -4.55
N TRP A 126 11.86 17.41 -5.86
CA TRP A 126 12.82 16.82 -6.81
C TRP A 126 14.25 17.34 -6.57
N LEU A 127 14.40 18.65 -6.37
CA LEU A 127 15.70 19.26 -6.07
C LEU A 127 16.27 18.73 -4.75
N LEU A 128 15.46 18.65 -3.69
CA LEU A 128 15.85 18.08 -2.40
C LEU A 128 16.29 16.61 -2.55
N LYS A 129 15.54 15.80 -3.33
CA LYS A 129 15.93 14.42 -3.63
C LYS A 129 17.30 14.36 -4.34
N ARG A 130 17.59 15.28 -5.25
CA ARG A 130 18.89 15.33 -5.95
C ARG A 130 20.03 15.72 -5.02
N LEU A 131 19.79 16.59 -4.05
CA LEU A 131 20.76 17.05 -3.07
C LEU A 131 20.95 16.12 -1.86
N ARG A 132 20.11 15.07 -1.73
CA ARG A 132 20.10 14.12 -0.60
C ARG A 132 21.47 13.49 -0.28
N ARG A 133 22.32 13.28 -1.30
CA ARG A 133 23.62 12.60 -1.17
C ARG A 133 24.62 13.29 -0.24
N HIS A 134 24.34 14.53 0.16
CA HIS A 134 25.29 15.34 0.93
C HIS A 134 24.94 15.44 2.42
N GLY A 135 23.84 14.81 2.90
CA GLY A 135 23.39 14.88 4.30
C GLY A 135 23.13 16.32 4.79
N LEU A 136 23.00 17.27 3.86
CA LEU A 136 22.90 18.69 4.17
C LEU A 136 21.52 19.03 4.78
N LEU A 137 20.47 18.35 4.32
CA LEU A 137 19.10 18.60 4.75
C LEU A 137 18.94 18.40 6.26
N GLU A 138 19.49 17.30 6.79
CA GLU A 138 19.42 16.97 8.22
C GLU A 138 20.16 17.98 9.11
N ARG A 139 21.25 18.55 8.60
CA ARG A 139 22.04 19.58 9.32
C ARG A 139 21.36 20.94 9.36
N VAL A 140 20.69 21.31 8.25
CA VAL A 140 20.07 22.64 8.09
C VAL A 140 18.64 22.64 8.62
N LYS A 141 17.88 21.56 8.41
CA LYS A 141 16.48 21.43 8.83
C LYS A 141 16.22 20.03 9.38
N PRO A 142 16.61 19.75 10.64
CA PRO A 142 16.50 18.42 11.23
C PRO A 142 15.05 17.93 11.37
N TRP A 143 14.08 18.85 11.46
CA TRP A 143 12.66 18.57 11.59
C TRP A 143 11.85 19.19 10.47
N VAL A 144 10.87 18.44 9.98
CA VAL A 144 9.84 18.92 9.04
C VAL A 144 8.52 19.00 9.81
N PHE A 145 7.95 20.20 9.87
CA PHE A 145 6.66 20.43 10.52
C PHE A 145 5.52 20.25 9.52
N LYS A 146 4.42 19.65 9.99
CA LYS A 146 3.19 19.46 9.23
C LYS A 146 2.13 20.45 9.69
N THR A 147 1.39 21.01 8.77
CA THR A 147 0.27 21.91 9.04
C THR A 147 -1.08 21.18 9.08
N GLY A 148 -1.12 19.88 8.73
CA GLY A 148 -2.35 19.11 8.71
C GLY A 148 -2.18 17.76 8.01
N THR A 149 -3.30 17.11 7.73
CA THR A 149 -3.41 15.95 6.85
C THR A 149 -4.11 16.37 5.55
N ASP A 150 -3.78 15.70 4.45
CA ASP A 150 -4.33 16.04 3.12
C ASP A 150 -5.65 15.32 2.87
N VAL A 151 -6.73 15.93 3.38
CA VAL A 151 -8.12 15.47 3.27
C VAL A 151 -9.00 16.66 2.95
N SER A 152 -9.95 16.52 2.04
CA SER A 152 -10.87 17.57 1.62
C SER A 152 -12.11 17.72 2.52
N ASP A 153 -12.41 16.71 3.34
CA ASP A 153 -13.55 16.72 4.25
C ASP A 153 -13.19 17.39 5.59
N PRO A 154 -13.80 18.55 5.94
CA PRO A 154 -13.48 19.24 7.19
C PRO A 154 -13.81 18.44 8.45
N ALA A 155 -14.81 17.57 8.42
CA ALA A 155 -15.18 16.74 9.56
C ALA A 155 -14.07 15.69 9.84
N VAL A 156 -13.58 15.04 8.78
CA VAL A 156 -12.45 14.11 8.87
C VAL A 156 -11.18 14.82 9.31
N LEU A 157 -10.92 16.01 8.78
CA LEU A 157 -9.75 16.82 9.15
C LEU A 157 -9.74 17.16 10.65
N ALA A 158 -10.91 17.49 11.21
CA ALA A 158 -11.05 17.82 12.64
C ALA A 158 -10.76 16.62 13.57
N GLU A 159 -10.99 15.40 13.11
CA GLU A 159 -10.79 14.17 13.88
C GLU A 159 -9.43 13.51 13.65
N ALA A 160 -8.71 13.91 12.61
CA ALA A 160 -7.49 13.24 12.17
C ALA A 160 -6.40 13.25 13.25
N PRO A 161 -5.81 12.10 13.59
CA PRO A 161 -4.64 12.05 14.47
C PRO A 161 -3.40 12.51 13.72
N ILE A 162 -3.03 13.78 13.85
CA ILE A 162 -1.94 14.39 13.10
C ILE A 162 -0.63 14.24 13.88
N LEU A 163 0.41 13.69 13.22
CA LEU A 163 1.78 13.80 13.71
C LEU A 163 2.32 15.19 13.34
N PRO A 164 2.63 16.05 14.32
CA PRO A 164 2.91 17.48 14.06
C PRO A 164 4.23 17.73 13.34
N ALA A 165 5.18 16.81 13.46
CA ALA A 165 6.50 16.90 12.85
C ALA A 165 7.09 15.51 12.61
N PHE A 166 8.14 15.46 11.81
CA PHE A 166 8.96 14.24 11.64
C PHE A 166 10.43 14.60 11.35
N PRO A 167 11.39 13.72 11.67
CA PRO A 167 12.80 13.96 11.35
C PRO A 167 13.02 14.00 9.83
N SER A 168 13.74 15.01 9.34
CA SER A 168 14.02 15.14 7.91
C SER A 168 14.84 13.98 7.34
N ALA A 169 15.60 13.27 8.18
CA ALA A 169 16.26 12.02 7.84
C ALA A 169 15.30 10.99 7.24
N ARG A 170 14.05 10.98 7.68
CA ARG A 170 13.03 10.04 7.16
C ARG A 170 12.60 10.32 5.72
N LEU A 171 12.86 11.51 5.19
CA LEU A 171 12.72 11.76 3.74
C LEU A 171 13.72 10.94 2.94
N GLN A 172 14.94 10.74 3.48
CA GLN A 172 15.94 9.85 2.85
C GLN A 172 15.39 8.43 2.73
N ASP A 173 14.82 7.89 3.80
CA ASP A 173 14.21 6.56 3.81
C ASP A 173 13.05 6.44 2.79
N LEU A 174 12.21 7.47 2.67
CA LEU A 174 11.15 7.49 1.66
C LEU A 174 11.71 7.51 0.23
N TRP A 175 12.76 8.27 -0.03
CA TRP A 175 13.40 8.28 -1.35
C TRP A 175 14.07 6.95 -1.69
N GLU A 176 14.63 6.25 -0.70
CA GLU A 176 15.16 4.89 -0.87
C GLU A 176 14.04 3.89 -1.19
N LEU A 177 12.91 3.97 -0.47
CA LEU A 177 11.73 3.17 -0.80
C LEU A 177 11.18 3.46 -2.20
N GLN A 178 11.18 4.73 -2.66
CA GLN A 178 10.79 5.08 -4.03
C GLN A 178 11.70 4.38 -5.06
N ASP A 179 13.01 4.45 -4.84
CA ASP A 179 13.99 3.85 -5.76
C ASP A 179 13.87 2.31 -5.77
N ILE A 180 13.67 1.69 -4.59
CA ILE A 180 13.39 0.26 -4.45
C ILE A 180 12.10 -0.11 -5.17
N ALA A 181 10.99 0.62 -4.91
CA ALA A 181 9.70 0.36 -5.54
C ALA A 181 9.79 0.41 -7.06
N MET A 182 10.45 1.42 -7.61
CA MET A 182 10.69 1.52 -9.05
C MET A 182 11.48 0.34 -9.61
N SER A 183 12.49 -0.13 -8.89
CA SER A 183 13.35 -1.24 -9.34
C SER A 183 12.64 -2.60 -9.35
N VAL A 184 11.59 -2.77 -8.54
CA VAL A 184 10.87 -4.05 -8.42
C VAL A 184 9.62 -4.15 -9.30
N LEU A 185 9.16 -3.06 -9.92
CA LEU A 185 7.94 -3.07 -10.76
C LEU A 185 7.90 -4.23 -11.78
N PRO A 186 8.97 -4.52 -12.55
CA PRO A 186 8.94 -5.63 -13.52
C PRO A 186 8.90 -7.03 -12.89
N ARG A 187 9.04 -7.13 -11.57
CA ARG A 187 9.03 -8.40 -10.84
C ARG A 187 7.67 -8.70 -10.19
N VAL A 188 6.76 -7.74 -10.17
CA VAL A 188 5.40 -7.92 -9.62
C VAL A 188 4.59 -8.79 -10.58
N ARG A 189 4.17 -9.97 -10.13
CA ARG A 189 3.51 -10.99 -10.94
C ARG A 189 2.02 -11.15 -10.66
N CYS A 190 1.50 -10.53 -9.62
CA CYS A 190 0.07 -10.58 -9.31
C CYS A 190 -0.71 -9.45 -9.98
N PRO A 191 -2.04 -9.61 -10.19
CA PRO A 191 -2.91 -8.53 -10.64
C PRO A 191 -2.82 -7.32 -9.72
N ALA A 192 -2.92 -6.12 -10.27
CA ALA A 192 -2.83 -4.88 -9.50
C ALA A 192 -3.95 -3.88 -9.86
N LEU A 193 -4.44 -3.17 -8.85
CA LEU A 193 -5.26 -1.98 -9.00
C LEU A 193 -4.44 -0.78 -8.52
N VAL A 194 -4.39 0.27 -9.33
CA VAL A 194 -3.71 1.54 -9.02
C VAL A 194 -4.76 2.64 -8.94
N ALA A 195 -4.85 3.31 -7.81
CA ALA A 195 -5.77 4.42 -7.55
C ALA A 195 -5.00 5.70 -7.24
N VAL A 196 -5.36 6.81 -7.88
CA VAL A 196 -4.81 8.15 -7.60
C VAL A 196 -5.95 9.15 -7.39
N ALA A 197 -5.70 10.21 -6.60
CA ALA A 197 -6.58 11.37 -6.57
C ALA A 197 -6.02 12.45 -7.50
N GLU A 198 -6.88 13.07 -8.31
CA GLU A 198 -6.48 14.13 -9.24
C GLU A 198 -6.00 15.39 -8.51
N GLN A 199 -6.56 15.63 -7.32
CA GLN A 199 -6.28 16.78 -6.46
C GLN A 199 -5.37 16.40 -5.27
N ASP A 200 -4.49 15.41 -5.44
CA ASP A 200 -3.49 15.04 -4.43
C ASP A 200 -2.43 16.14 -4.29
N HIS A 201 -2.24 16.70 -3.09
CA HIS A 201 -1.25 17.76 -2.83
C HIS A 201 0.10 17.23 -2.32
N VAL A 202 0.20 15.93 -2.06
CA VAL A 202 1.39 15.27 -1.50
C VAL A 202 2.15 14.50 -2.57
N VAL A 203 1.42 13.69 -3.36
CA VAL A 203 1.99 12.80 -4.37
C VAL A 203 1.53 13.25 -5.76
N ASP A 204 2.46 13.24 -6.72
CA ASP A 204 2.16 13.56 -8.11
C ASP A 204 1.24 12.47 -8.72
N PRO A 205 0.01 12.81 -9.16
CA PRO A 205 -0.92 11.83 -9.73
C PRO A 205 -0.37 11.09 -10.96
N THR A 206 0.63 11.64 -11.64
CA THR A 206 1.30 10.97 -12.76
C THR A 206 2.06 9.70 -12.34
N CYS A 207 2.20 9.44 -11.03
CA CYS A 207 2.66 8.15 -10.50
C CYS A 207 1.80 6.98 -10.96
N GLY A 208 0.47 7.17 -11.12
CA GLY A 208 -0.43 6.14 -11.60
C GLY A 208 -0.04 5.59 -12.98
N PRO A 209 0.01 6.41 -14.04
CA PRO A 209 0.50 5.99 -15.35
C PRO A 209 1.92 5.41 -15.36
N VAL A 210 2.82 5.87 -14.48
CA VAL A 210 4.16 5.29 -14.34
C VAL A 210 4.08 3.86 -13.85
N LEU A 211 3.26 3.59 -12.81
CA LEU A 211 3.04 2.23 -12.29
C LEU A 211 2.43 1.31 -13.33
N VAL A 212 1.38 1.76 -14.02
CA VAL A 212 0.71 0.97 -15.08
C VAL A 212 1.72 0.51 -16.15
N ARG A 213 2.60 1.41 -16.57
CA ARG A 213 3.65 1.05 -17.55
C ARG A 213 4.76 0.18 -16.98
N GLY A 214 5.06 0.32 -15.69
CA GLY A 214 6.16 -0.40 -15.03
C GLY A 214 5.83 -1.82 -14.59
N LEU A 215 4.55 -2.12 -14.32
CA LEU A 215 4.06 -3.43 -13.87
C LEU A 215 3.96 -4.44 -15.03
N THR A 216 5.05 -4.64 -15.75
CA THR A 216 5.09 -5.40 -17.01
C THR A 216 4.87 -6.91 -16.86
N ALA A 217 5.12 -7.48 -15.68
CA ALA A 217 4.88 -8.89 -15.40
C ALA A 217 3.52 -9.14 -14.73
N ALA A 218 2.77 -8.09 -14.38
CA ALA A 218 1.43 -8.23 -13.82
C ALA A 218 0.44 -8.66 -14.92
N PRO A 219 -0.36 -9.74 -14.71
CA PRO A 219 -1.27 -10.26 -15.75
C PRO A 219 -2.41 -9.30 -16.06
N HIS A 220 -2.76 -8.42 -15.13
CA HIS A 220 -3.79 -7.40 -15.28
C HIS A 220 -3.50 -6.21 -14.38
N VAL A 221 -3.57 -5.00 -14.93
CA VAL A 221 -3.44 -3.75 -14.18
C VAL A 221 -4.68 -2.89 -14.44
N ARG A 222 -5.45 -2.62 -13.38
CA ARG A 222 -6.58 -1.69 -13.39
C ARG A 222 -6.10 -0.33 -12.88
N PHE A 223 -6.40 0.73 -13.60
CA PHE A 223 -6.12 2.10 -13.19
C PHE A 223 -7.42 2.86 -12.95
N ILE A 224 -7.50 3.60 -11.83
CA ILE A 224 -8.59 4.51 -11.53
C ILE A 224 -8.04 5.87 -11.11
N SER A 225 -8.64 6.94 -11.63
CA SER A 225 -8.38 8.32 -11.23
C SER A 225 -9.63 8.86 -10.56
N LEU A 226 -9.48 9.40 -9.36
CA LEU A 226 -10.58 9.89 -8.53
C LEU A 226 -10.57 11.42 -8.59
N SER A 227 -11.66 12.00 -9.10
CA SER A 227 -11.80 13.46 -9.24
C SER A 227 -12.19 14.15 -7.92
N THR A 228 -12.53 13.39 -6.88
CA THR A 228 -12.94 13.90 -5.58
C THR A 228 -12.03 13.38 -4.46
N GLY A 229 -11.74 14.26 -3.48
CA GLY A 229 -10.85 13.95 -2.37
C GLY A 229 -9.39 14.21 -2.69
N PHE A 230 -8.55 14.16 -1.65
CA PHE A 230 -7.12 14.45 -1.69
C PHE A 230 -6.30 13.19 -1.41
N HIS A 231 -5.11 13.33 -0.83
CA HIS A 231 -4.14 12.24 -0.67
C HIS A 231 -4.65 11.05 0.16
N ILE A 232 -5.33 11.31 1.29
CA ILE A 232 -5.84 10.23 2.18
C ILE A 232 -7.18 9.72 1.66
N ILE A 233 -7.19 9.21 0.43
CA ILE A 233 -8.38 8.79 -0.31
C ILE A 233 -9.35 7.92 0.53
N PRO A 234 -8.89 6.91 1.34
CA PRO A 234 -9.82 6.05 2.07
C PRO A 234 -10.66 6.77 3.11
N ARG A 235 -10.20 7.94 3.57
CA ARG A 235 -10.89 8.78 4.56
C ARG A 235 -11.66 9.95 3.94
N ASP A 236 -11.44 10.22 2.68
CA ASP A 236 -11.97 11.40 2.00
C ASP A 236 -13.20 11.04 1.15
N LYS A 237 -13.77 12.04 0.49
CA LYS A 237 -14.96 11.93 -0.38
C LYS A 237 -14.84 10.85 -1.47
N GLY A 238 -13.62 10.56 -1.93
CA GLY A 238 -13.34 9.47 -2.86
C GLY A 238 -13.35 8.07 -2.23
N GLY A 239 -13.36 7.98 -0.89
CA GLY A 239 -13.24 6.73 -0.14
C GLY A 239 -14.28 5.67 -0.47
N PRO A 240 -15.60 5.98 -0.52
CA PRO A 240 -16.62 4.99 -0.86
C PRO A 240 -16.44 4.39 -2.27
N LEU A 241 -16.06 5.20 -3.26
CA LEU A 241 -15.78 4.71 -4.61
C LEU A 241 -14.52 3.84 -4.62
N LEU A 242 -13.43 4.28 -3.97
CA LEU A 242 -12.22 3.49 -3.81
C LEU A 242 -12.53 2.11 -3.18
N ALA A 243 -13.27 2.09 -2.08
CA ALA A 243 -13.63 0.85 -1.36
C ALA A 243 -14.46 -0.09 -2.23
N SER A 244 -15.39 0.43 -3.02
CA SER A 244 -16.18 -0.34 -3.98
C SER A 244 -15.30 -0.95 -5.08
N GLU A 245 -14.37 -0.16 -5.65
CA GLU A 245 -13.48 -0.58 -6.72
C GLU A 245 -12.48 -1.64 -6.27
N VAL A 246 -11.81 -1.42 -5.12
CA VAL A 246 -10.86 -2.37 -4.54
C VAL A 246 -11.57 -3.66 -4.13
N GLY A 247 -12.73 -3.55 -3.46
CA GLY A 247 -13.51 -4.72 -3.07
C GLY A 247 -13.99 -5.54 -4.25
N SER A 248 -14.48 -4.89 -5.31
CA SER A 248 -14.91 -5.57 -6.55
C SER A 248 -13.72 -6.17 -7.31
N PHE A 249 -12.56 -5.53 -7.26
CA PHE A 249 -11.33 -6.07 -7.84
C PHE A 249 -10.89 -7.36 -7.13
N PHE A 250 -10.81 -7.36 -5.80
CA PHE A 250 -10.44 -8.55 -5.04
C PHE A 250 -11.48 -9.66 -5.14
N ALA A 251 -12.77 -9.34 -5.15
CA ALA A 251 -13.84 -10.32 -5.34
C ALA A 251 -13.74 -11.07 -6.68
N ARG A 252 -13.35 -10.39 -7.76
CA ARG A 252 -13.08 -11.07 -9.05
C ARG A 252 -11.93 -12.03 -8.94
N LEU A 253 -10.86 -11.69 -8.25
CA LEU A 253 -9.71 -12.57 -8.04
C LEU A 253 -10.04 -13.77 -7.15
N GLN A 254 -11.01 -13.63 -6.23
CA GLN A 254 -11.54 -14.75 -5.44
C GLN A 254 -12.35 -15.72 -6.29
N GLY A 255 -13.11 -15.22 -7.26
CA GLY A 255 -13.95 -16.04 -8.15
C GLY A 255 -13.18 -16.75 -9.26
N THR A 256 -11.94 -16.33 -9.56
CA THR A 256 -11.09 -17.00 -10.54
C THR A 256 -10.49 -18.25 -9.89
N GLN A 257 -11.23 -19.38 -9.91
CA GLN A 257 -10.63 -20.70 -9.64
C GLN A 257 -9.58 -20.97 -10.72
N ALA A 258 -8.39 -21.45 -10.31
CA ALA A 258 -7.51 -22.15 -11.23
C ALA A 258 -8.34 -23.28 -11.86
N ALA A 259 -8.47 -23.27 -13.19
CA ALA A 259 -9.03 -24.41 -13.88
C ALA A 259 -8.28 -25.66 -13.40
N PRO A 260 -8.99 -26.77 -13.07
CA PRO A 260 -8.30 -28.01 -12.76
C PRO A 260 -7.36 -28.31 -13.92
N VAL A 261 -6.11 -28.61 -13.60
CA VAL A 261 -5.16 -29.18 -14.57
C VAL A 261 -5.85 -30.48 -15.03
N ASP A 262 -6.32 -30.48 -16.26
CA ASP A 262 -6.88 -31.68 -16.86
C ASP A 262 -5.85 -32.80 -16.71
N GLU A 263 -6.17 -33.81 -15.88
CA GLU A 263 -5.43 -35.07 -15.90
C GLU A 263 -5.44 -35.59 -17.33
N GLU A 264 -4.28 -35.71 -17.96
CA GLU A 264 -4.13 -36.36 -19.23
C GLU A 264 -4.84 -37.74 -19.17
N PRO A 265 -5.73 -38.04 -20.10
CA PRO A 265 -6.35 -39.36 -20.12
C PRO A 265 -5.25 -40.41 -20.30
N SER A 266 -5.13 -41.29 -19.30
CA SER A 266 -4.23 -42.43 -19.33
C SER A 266 -4.45 -43.20 -20.64
N ALA A 267 -3.38 -43.33 -21.42
CA ALA A 267 -3.35 -44.09 -22.68
C ALA A 267 -3.90 -45.52 -22.48
N PRO A 268 -4.76 -46.00 -23.36
CA PRO A 268 -5.28 -47.38 -23.26
C PRO A 268 -4.15 -48.38 -23.43
N ALA A 269 -4.08 -49.33 -22.49
CA ALA A 269 -3.14 -50.42 -22.53
C ALA A 269 -3.37 -51.24 -23.83
N CYS A 270 -2.35 -51.28 -24.70
CA CYS A 270 -2.32 -52.22 -25.83
C CYS A 270 -2.28 -53.66 -25.32
N SER A 271 -3.42 -54.32 -25.33
CA SER A 271 -3.47 -55.77 -25.21
C SER A 271 -2.94 -56.41 -26.49
N GLY A 272 -1.69 -56.79 -26.48
CA GLY A 272 -1.11 -57.65 -27.49
C GLY A 272 -1.52 -59.11 -27.24
N SER A 273 -2.25 -59.65 -28.16
CA SER A 273 -2.43 -61.13 -28.30
C SER A 273 -1.83 -61.58 -29.61
N ARG A 274 -0.86 -62.44 -29.45
CA ARG A 274 -0.22 -63.39 -30.42
C ARG A 274 0.77 -62.81 -31.44
#